data_416ed3ec0a290a46a6d3711a9fe39696
#
_entry.id   416ed3ec0a290a46a6d3711a9fe39696
#
_cell.length_a   1.000
_cell.length_b   1.000
_cell.length_c   1.000
_cell.angle_alpha   90.00
_cell.angle_beta   90.00
_cell.angle_gamma   90.00
#
_symmetry.space_group_name_H-M   'P 1'
#
loop_
_entity.id
_entity.type
_entity.pdbx_description
1 polymer ?
#
loop_
_entity_poly.entity_id
_entity_poly.type
_entity_poly.pdbx_seq_one_letter_code
_entity_poly.pdbx_strand_id
1 'polypeptide(L)'
;MRIVFCDDDIEILNQLQRYVSEFFRGLGSTMPEFASYASGDELLKHETSLDVAFLDVEMPGRSGIIVGAILKKINPQAKIFIVTSYPDYLD
;
A
#
# COMPACT_ATOMS: atom_id res chain seq x y z
N MET A 1 -12.83 5.25 -4.64
CA MET A 1 -11.58 5.25 -3.85
C MET A 1 -10.65 4.18 -4.39
N ARG A 2 -9.38 4.50 -4.54
CA ARG A 2 -8.38 3.56 -5.01
C ARG A 2 -7.36 3.29 -3.91
N ILE A 3 -7.20 2.02 -3.57
CA ILE A 3 -6.29 1.56 -2.51
C ILE A 3 -5.24 0.64 -3.13
N VAL A 4 -3.97 0.93 -2.86
CA VAL A 4 -2.83 0.23 -3.45
C VAL A 4 -2.02 -0.44 -2.34
N PHE A 5 -1.58 -1.66 -2.61
CA PHE A 5 -0.77 -2.45 -1.69
C PHE A 5 0.57 -2.76 -2.35
N CYS A 6 1.65 -2.66 -1.59
CA CYS A 6 2.98 -2.96 -2.11
C CYS A 6 3.79 -3.75 -1.09
N ASP A 7 4.15 -4.96 -1.45
CA ASP A 7 4.91 -5.88 -0.62
C ASP A 7 5.45 -6.98 -1.54
N ASP A 8 6.68 -7.41 -1.34
CA ASP A 8 7.24 -8.49 -2.16
C ASP A 8 6.78 -9.88 -1.72
N ASP A 9 6.06 -9.97 -0.61
CA ASP A 9 5.45 -11.21 -0.13
C ASP A 9 3.98 -11.27 -0.56
N ILE A 10 3.66 -12.17 -1.47
CA ILE A 10 2.31 -12.30 -2.03
C ILE A 10 1.28 -12.69 -0.96
N GLU A 11 1.68 -13.43 0.06
CA GLU A 11 0.76 -13.81 1.14
C GLU A 11 0.35 -12.59 1.94
N ILE A 12 1.30 -11.67 2.20
CA ILE A 12 1.01 -10.42 2.90
C ILE A 12 0.05 -9.56 2.05
N LEU A 13 0.30 -9.45 0.75
CA LEU A 13 -0.59 -8.71 -0.16
C LEU A 13 -2.02 -9.24 -0.09
N ASN A 14 -2.17 -10.56 -0.19
CA ASN A 14 -3.48 -11.20 -0.14
C ASN A 14 -4.17 -10.98 1.20
N GLN A 15 -3.41 -11.05 2.29
CA GLN A 15 -3.94 -10.87 3.63
C GLN A 15 -4.40 -9.43 3.87
N LEU A 16 -3.59 -8.45 3.47
CA LEU A 16 -3.95 -7.04 3.60
C LEU A 16 -5.20 -6.71 2.80
N GLN A 17 -5.25 -7.17 1.56
CA GLN A 17 -6.42 -6.91 0.71
C GLN A 17 -7.67 -7.53 1.30
N ARG A 18 -7.58 -8.73 1.86
CA ARG A 18 -8.71 -9.39 2.49
C ARG A 18 -9.21 -8.60 3.70
N TYR A 19 -8.31 -8.15 4.57
CA TYR A 19 -8.69 -7.38 5.75
C TYR A 19 -9.38 -6.07 5.36
N VAL A 20 -8.83 -5.35 4.40
CA VAL A 20 -9.43 -4.09 3.95
C VAL A 20 -10.78 -4.34 3.29
N SER A 21 -10.90 -5.40 2.48
CA SER A 21 -12.17 -5.77 1.85
C SER A 21 -13.24 -6.07 2.89
N GLU A 22 -12.88 -6.82 3.93
CA GLU A 22 -13.81 -7.17 5.00
C GLU A 22 -14.26 -5.94 5.77
N PHE A 23 -13.35 -5.00 5.99
CA PHE A 23 -13.68 -3.73 6.65
C PHE A 23 -14.74 -2.96 5.87
N PHE A 24 -14.54 -2.78 4.57
CA PHE A 24 -15.50 -2.05 3.75
C PHE A 24 -16.82 -2.78 3.60
N ARG A 25 -16.79 -4.12 3.52
CA ARG A 25 -18.00 -4.92 3.48
C ARG A 25 -18.80 -4.76 4.77
N GLY A 26 -18.11 -4.73 5.92
CA GLY A 26 -18.76 -4.53 7.22
C GLY A 26 -19.42 -3.16 7.35
N LEU A 27 -18.89 -2.14 6.68
CA LEU A 27 -19.48 -0.81 6.66
C LEU A 27 -20.68 -0.71 5.74
N GLY A 28 -20.91 -1.68 4.86
CA GLY A 28 -21.94 -1.60 3.84
C GLY A 28 -21.66 -0.56 2.77
N SER A 29 -20.41 -0.11 2.66
CA SER A 29 -19.99 0.90 1.69
C SER A 29 -19.65 0.27 0.35
N THR A 30 -19.59 1.11 -0.70
CA THR A 30 -19.09 0.70 -2.01
C THR A 30 -17.65 0.23 -1.87
N MET A 31 -17.34 -0.92 -2.46
CA MET A 31 -15.99 -1.49 -2.41
C MET A 31 -15.01 -0.63 -3.20
N PRO A 32 -13.85 -0.28 -2.63
CA PRO A 32 -12.82 0.46 -3.36
C PRO A 32 -12.21 -0.38 -4.48
N GLU A 33 -11.52 0.28 -5.40
CA GLU A 33 -10.66 -0.39 -6.36
C GLU A 33 -9.34 -0.74 -5.69
N PHE A 34 -8.86 -1.97 -5.90
CA PHE A 34 -7.61 -2.45 -5.33
C PHE A 34 -6.59 -2.73 -6.41
N ALA A 35 -5.33 -2.45 -6.12
CA ALA A 35 -4.20 -2.86 -6.94
C ALA A 35 -3.05 -3.28 -6.04
N SER A 36 -2.28 -4.27 -6.46
CA SER A 36 -1.17 -4.81 -5.68
C SER A 36 0.09 -4.88 -6.54
N TYR A 37 1.22 -4.56 -5.93
CA TYR A 37 2.52 -4.55 -6.60
C TYR A 37 3.57 -5.23 -5.72
N ALA A 38 4.48 -5.95 -6.36
CA ALA A 38 5.55 -6.66 -5.65
C ALA A 38 6.78 -5.78 -5.40
N SER A 39 6.84 -4.60 -6.03
CA SER A 39 7.95 -3.67 -5.84
C SER A 39 7.49 -2.24 -5.93
N GLY A 40 8.24 -1.35 -5.28
CA GLY A 40 7.95 0.08 -5.33
C GLY A 40 8.09 0.66 -6.71
N ASP A 41 9.07 0.17 -7.49
CA ASP A 41 9.28 0.66 -8.86
C ASP A 41 8.09 0.34 -9.75
N GLU A 42 7.52 -0.86 -9.63
CA GLU A 42 6.33 -1.23 -10.38
C GLU A 42 5.13 -0.37 -9.98
N LEU A 43 4.97 -0.13 -8.69
CA LEU A 43 3.91 0.74 -8.20
C LEU A 43 4.03 2.14 -8.80
N LEU A 44 5.21 2.75 -8.72
CA LEU A 44 5.43 4.11 -9.20
C LEU A 44 5.28 4.22 -10.72
N LYS A 45 5.55 3.13 -11.44
CA LYS A 45 5.39 3.08 -12.88
C LYS A 45 3.93 3.10 -13.32
N HIS A 46 3.06 2.45 -12.54
CA HIS A 46 1.67 2.22 -12.94
C HIS A 46 0.66 3.09 -12.21
N GLU A 47 1.01 3.65 -11.04
CA GLU A 47 0.06 4.42 -10.24
C GLU A 47 0.41 5.90 -10.28
N THR A 48 -0.50 6.70 -10.81
CA THR A 48 -0.35 8.16 -10.86
C THR A 48 -1.36 8.86 -9.95
N SER A 49 -2.45 8.17 -9.60
CA SER A 49 -3.50 8.73 -8.75
C SER A 49 -4.05 7.64 -7.87
N LEU A 50 -3.89 7.80 -6.56
CA LEU A 50 -4.42 6.86 -5.58
C LEU A 50 -4.84 7.61 -4.33
N ASP A 51 -5.69 6.98 -3.53
CA ASP A 51 -6.20 7.58 -2.30
C ASP A 51 -5.49 7.03 -1.06
N VAL A 52 -5.18 5.76 -1.05
CA VAL A 52 -4.54 5.08 0.09
C VAL A 52 -3.48 4.12 -0.42
N ALA A 53 -2.33 4.08 0.23
CA ALA A 53 -1.29 3.10 -0.07
C ALA A 53 -0.81 2.43 1.21
N PHE A 54 -0.70 1.11 1.16
CA PHE A 54 -0.09 0.29 2.21
C PHE A 54 1.24 -0.23 1.66
N LEU A 55 2.34 0.17 2.27
CA LEU A 55 3.69 -0.09 1.75
C LEU A 55 4.52 -0.84 2.78
N ASP A 56 5.18 -1.89 2.34
CA ASP A 56 6.18 -2.58 3.16
C ASP A 56 7.46 -1.73 3.23
N VAL A 57 8.12 -1.74 4.37
CA VAL A 57 9.39 -1.01 4.56
C VAL A 57 10.49 -1.64 3.72
N GLU A 58 10.67 -2.95 3.83
CA GLU A 58 11.76 -3.64 3.14
C GLU A 58 11.27 -4.35 1.88
N MET A 59 11.71 -3.83 0.75
CA MET A 59 11.42 -4.39 -0.56
C MET A 59 12.66 -4.30 -1.43
N PRO A 60 12.82 -5.19 -2.42
CA PRO A 60 13.88 -5.03 -3.40
C PRO A 60 13.78 -3.67 -4.08
N GLY A 61 14.92 -3.00 -4.26
CA GLY A 61 14.96 -1.67 -4.82
C GLY A 61 14.66 -0.62 -3.77
N ARG A 62 13.67 0.24 -4.02
CA ARG A 62 13.33 1.34 -3.12
C ARG A 62 12.53 0.85 -1.92
N SER A 63 12.84 1.36 -0.74
CA SER A 63 12.08 1.04 0.46
C SER A 63 10.69 1.68 0.41
N GLY A 64 9.76 1.13 1.19
CA GLY A 64 8.42 1.69 1.29
C GLY A 64 8.41 3.13 1.79
N ILE A 65 9.37 3.52 2.62
CA ILE A 65 9.47 4.89 3.12
C ILE A 65 9.75 5.85 1.97
N ILE A 66 10.68 5.48 1.09
CA ILE A 66 11.03 6.30 -0.09
C ILE A 66 9.87 6.37 -1.06
N VAL A 67 9.25 5.22 -1.34
CA VAL A 67 8.08 5.16 -2.24
C VAL A 67 6.95 6.03 -1.69
N GLY A 68 6.70 5.95 -0.39
CA GLY A 68 5.68 6.77 0.26
C GLY A 68 5.94 8.26 0.13
N ALA A 69 7.21 8.67 0.28
CA ALA A 69 7.58 10.08 0.13
C ALA A 69 7.33 10.57 -1.30
N ILE A 70 7.65 9.75 -2.30
CA ILE A 70 7.41 10.08 -3.70
C ILE A 70 5.90 10.18 -3.97
N LEU A 71 5.12 9.22 -3.48
CA LEU A 71 3.67 9.22 -3.64
C LEU A 71 3.03 10.46 -3.03
N LYS A 72 3.50 10.90 -1.87
CA LYS A 72 2.98 12.10 -1.21
C LYS A 72 3.25 13.36 -2.01
N LYS A 73 4.37 13.41 -2.73
CA LYS A 73 4.65 14.54 -3.63
C LYS A 73 3.70 14.57 -4.82
N ILE A 74 3.40 13.40 -5.38
CA ILE A 74 2.52 13.28 -6.54
C ILE A 74 1.06 13.46 -6.13
N ASN A 75 0.69 12.89 -4.98
CA ASN A 75 -0.68 12.89 -4.46
C ASN A 75 -0.68 13.40 -3.02
N PRO A 76 -0.65 14.73 -2.80
CA PRO A 76 -0.56 15.27 -1.44
C PRO A 76 -1.71 14.85 -0.52
N GLN A 77 -2.86 14.51 -1.07
CA GLN A 77 -4.03 14.09 -0.30
C GLN A 77 -4.04 12.59 0.02
N ALA A 78 -3.14 11.83 -0.57
CA ALA A 78 -3.08 10.38 -0.34
C ALA A 78 -2.69 10.06 1.10
N LYS A 79 -3.28 9.00 1.64
CA LYS A 79 -2.92 8.46 2.95
C LYS A 79 -1.94 7.33 2.75
N ILE A 80 -0.78 7.43 3.38
CA ILE A 80 0.29 6.44 3.24
C ILE A 80 0.46 5.72 4.57
N PHE A 81 0.34 4.41 4.56
CA PHE A 81 0.55 3.55 5.73
C PHE A 81 1.76 2.66 5.47
N ILE A 82 2.68 2.66 6.42
CA ILE A 82 3.85 1.79 6.35
C ILE A 82 3.53 0.55 7.19
N VAL A 83 3.62 -0.61 6.55
CA VAL A 83 3.36 -1.91 7.18
C VAL A 83 4.68 -2.64 7.27
N THR A 84 5.00 -3.14 8.45
CA THR A 84 6.24 -3.88 8.63
C THR A 84 6.01 -5.08 9.54
N SER A 85 6.70 -6.17 9.22
CA SER A 85 6.73 -7.36 10.08
C SER A 85 7.98 -7.38 10.95
N TYR A 86 8.80 -6.33 10.92
CA TYR A 86 10.03 -6.26 11.70
C TYR A 86 9.79 -5.41 12.95
N PRO A 87 9.78 -6.00 14.15
CA PRO A 87 9.49 -5.27 15.39
C PRO A 87 10.42 -4.09 15.66
N ASP A 88 11.65 -4.14 15.15
CA ASP A 88 12.65 -3.10 15.38
C ASP A 88 12.23 -1.74 14.82
N TYR A 89 11.33 -1.71 13.86
CA TYR A 89 10.83 -0.45 13.29
C TYR A 89 9.73 0.17 14.13
N LEU A 90 9.28 -0.51 15.17
CA LEU A 90 8.18 -0.04 16.01
C LEU A 90 8.64 0.69 17.27
N ASP A 91 9.93 0.73 17.51
CA ASP A 91 10.50 1.35 18.71
C ASP A 91 10.86 2.83 18.50
#